data_0d4134a132a2d77eef1cb305cc423add
#
_entry.id   0d4134a132a2d77eef1cb305cc423add
#
_cell.length_a   1.000
_cell.length_b   1.000
_cell.length_c   1.000
_cell.angle_alpha   90.00
_cell.angle_beta   90.00
_cell.angle_gamma   90.00
#
_symmetry.space_group_name_H-M   'P 1'
#
loop_
_entity.id
_entity.type
_entity.pdbx_description
1 polymer ?
#
loop_
_entity_poly.entity_id
_entity_poly.type
_entity_poly.pdbx_seq_one_letter_code
_entity_poly.pdbx_strand_id
1 'polypeptide(L)'
;MINAVKNKGTGAGGANTTINGTSFEVKTDNEQRLKDKGFVQKLFKSGKGYYLEKDEESRVIHFVKQRALNKYMKEFYEKKVYRNPDEAYIFTDKNTERIDVKILEKKTQNKNGSVDDKLCLGHHFKFIEYPYYLGENFTVDYAFAISDFLKNKYISDRPKWKLIRNTNDKNNIPVFFGDEESYFTKLDTWLNL
;
A
#
# COMPACT_ATOMS: atom_id res chain seq x y z
N MET A 1 7.18 44.34 19.80
CA MET A 1 7.45 43.01 19.18
C MET A 1 6.19 42.15 19.28
N ILE A 2 5.48 41.96 18.18
CA ILE A 2 4.24 41.18 18.15
C ILE A 2 4.66 39.71 17.97
N ASN A 3 4.46 38.90 19.01
CA ASN A 3 4.65 37.46 18.92
C ASN A 3 3.61 36.86 17.95
N ALA A 4 4.06 36.45 16.77
CA ALA A 4 3.23 35.70 15.83
C ALA A 4 2.80 34.39 16.48
N VAL A 5 1.52 34.26 16.82
CA VAL A 5 0.91 33.00 17.25
C VAL A 5 1.00 32.03 16.09
N LYS A 6 1.90 31.04 16.18
CA LYS A 6 1.94 29.92 15.24
C LYS A 6 0.62 29.16 15.34
N ASN A 7 -0.23 29.38 14.35
CA ASN A 7 -1.49 28.67 14.20
C ASN A 7 -1.20 27.18 13.95
N LYS A 8 -1.20 26.35 15.00
CA LYS A 8 -1.11 24.91 14.90
C LYS A 8 -2.47 24.40 14.40
N GLY A 9 -2.60 24.31 13.08
CA GLY A 9 -3.80 23.77 12.47
C GLY A 9 -4.18 22.42 13.07
N THR A 10 -5.40 22.31 13.60
CA THR A 10 -5.99 21.09 14.15
C THR A 10 -6.85 20.34 13.14
N GLY A 11 -6.89 20.80 11.88
CA GLY A 11 -7.67 20.20 10.79
C GLY A 11 -6.95 19.06 10.06
N ALA A 12 -7.61 18.49 9.06
CA ALA A 12 -7.02 17.51 8.15
C ALA A 12 -5.76 18.11 7.48
N GLY A 13 -4.58 17.53 7.77
CA GLY A 13 -3.27 18.06 7.35
C GLY A 13 -2.49 18.79 8.46
N GLY A 14 -3.00 18.87 9.69
CA GLY A 14 -2.26 19.44 10.84
C GLY A 14 -1.15 18.52 11.37
N ALA A 15 -0.26 19.04 12.21
CA ALA A 15 0.89 18.33 12.78
C ALA A 15 0.53 16.97 13.41
N ASN A 16 -0.63 16.87 14.09
CA ASN A 16 -1.11 15.61 14.67
C ASN A 16 -1.50 14.56 13.62
N THR A 17 -1.95 14.96 12.44
CA THR A 17 -2.27 14.03 11.34
C THR A 17 -1.01 13.36 10.83
N THR A 18 0.08 14.08 10.71
CA THR A 18 1.39 13.55 10.32
C THR A 18 1.94 12.56 11.36
N ILE A 19 1.89 12.92 12.66
CA ILE A 19 2.38 12.06 13.76
C ILE A 19 1.62 10.73 13.78
N ASN A 20 0.29 10.76 13.69
CA ASN A 20 -0.54 9.57 13.71
C ASN A 20 -0.36 8.70 12.45
N GLY A 21 -0.19 9.34 11.29
CA GLY A 21 0.12 8.67 10.03
C GLY A 21 1.43 7.91 10.12
N THR A 22 2.48 8.59 10.56
CA THR A 22 3.81 7.98 10.74
C THR A 22 3.78 6.83 11.73
N SER A 23 3.06 6.94 12.87
CA SER A 23 2.94 5.88 13.85
C SER A 23 2.27 4.63 13.27
N PHE A 24 1.19 4.77 12.50
CA PHE A 24 0.51 3.66 11.87
C PHE A 24 1.37 3.01 10.76
N GLU A 25 2.04 3.83 9.94
CA GLU A 25 2.95 3.34 8.91
C GLU A 25 4.11 2.53 9.50
N VAL A 26 4.71 3.01 10.61
CA VAL A 26 5.78 2.28 11.32
C VAL A 26 5.27 0.95 11.87
N LYS A 27 4.10 0.94 12.52
CA LYS A 27 3.50 -0.28 13.10
C LYS A 27 3.18 -1.34 12.03
N THR A 28 2.79 -0.90 10.85
CA THR A 28 2.40 -1.78 9.73
C THR A 28 3.51 -1.94 8.69
N ASP A 29 4.73 -1.48 8.98
CA ASP A 29 5.88 -1.60 8.06
C ASP A 29 6.31 -3.06 7.91
N ASN A 30 6.41 -3.50 6.66
CA ASN A 30 6.81 -4.85 6.32
C ASN A 30 8.31 -5.02 6.06
N GLU A 31 9.08 -3.95 5.99
CA GLU A 31 10.46 -4.03 5.51
C GLU A 31 11.34 -4.95 6.36
N GLN A 32 11.35 -4.73 7.68
CA GLN A 32 12.16 -5.58 8.56
C GLN A 32 11.67 -7.03 8.55
N ARG A 33 10.36 -7.23 8.61
CA ARG A 33 9.75 -8.55 8.58
C ARG A 33 10.07 -9.33 7.29
N LEU A 34 10.14 -8.65 6.15
CA LEU A 34 10.53 -9.26 4.89
C LEU A 34 12.03 -9.65 4.90
N LYS A 35 12.89 -8.80 5.47
CA LYS A 35 14.32 -9.16 5.68
C LYS A 35 14.46 -10.41 6.54
N ASP A 36 13.67 -10.51 7.61
CA ASP A 36 13.65 -11.70 8.48
C ASP A 36 13.12 -12.95 7.75
N LYS A 37 12.33 -12.78 6.68
CA LYS A 37 11.86 -13.84 5.76
C LYS A 37 12.84 -14.13 4.60
N GLY A 38 14.04 -13.59 4.64
CA GLY A 38 15.11 -13.86 3.68
C GLY A 38 15.13 -12.93 2.45
N PHE A 39 14.41 -11.82 2.49
CA PHE A 39 14.57 -10.79 1.47
C PHE A 39 15.89 -10.05 1.65
N VAL A 40 16.62 -9.85 0.57
CA VAL A 40 17.93 -9.17 0.53
C VAL A 40 17.76 -7.78 -0.08
N GLN A 41 18.41 -6.80 0.55
CA GLN A 41 18.41 -5.44 0.03
C GLN A 41 19.32 -5.30 -1.19
N LYS A 42 18.79 -4.75 -2.28
CA LYS A 42 19.49 -4.45 -3.53
C LYS A 42 19.41 -2.95 -3.82
N LEU A 43 20.50 -2.39 -4.31
CA LEU A 43 20.51 -0.99 -4.75
C LEU A 43 20.04 -0.89 -6.20
N PHE A 44 19.37 0.21 -6.53
CA PHE A 44 19.11 0.54 -7.92
C PHE A 44 20.41 0.88 -8.67
N LYS A 45 20.45 0.68 -9.99
CA LYS A 45 21.62 0.99 -10.84
C LYS A 45 22.15 2.41 -10.65
N SER A 46 21.27 3.37 -10.37
CA SER A 46 21.66 4.76 -10.09
C SER A 46 22.37 4.97 -8.75
N GLY A 47 22.52 3.93 -7.92
CA GLY A 47 23.08 4.01 -6.57
C GLY A 47 22.21 4.76 -5.54
N LYS A 48 21.04 5.27 -5.93
CA LYS A 48 20.14 6.03 -5.04
C LYS A 48 18.86 5.24 -4.78
N GLY A 49 18.62 4.89 -3.51
CA GLY A 49 17.49 4.07 -3.08
C GLY A 49 17.73 2.58 -3.32
N TYR A 50 16.78 1.77 -2.86
CA TYR A 50 16.89 0.32 -2.86
C TYR A 50 15.50 -0.32 -3.01
N TYR A 51 15.51 -1.62 -3.25
CA TYR A 51 14.38 -2.53 -3.16
C TYR A 51 14.79 -3.77 -2.37
N LEU A 52 13.84 -4.57 -1.91
CA LEU A 52 14.14 -5.89 -1.36
C LEU A 52 13.81 -6.95 -2.42
N GLU A 53 14.62 -7.99 -2.46
CA GLU A 53 14.49 -9.11 -3.40
C GLU A 53 14.52 -10.43 -2.65
N LYS A 54 13.63 -11.35 -3.01
CA LYS A 54 13.71 -12.75 -2.64
C LYS A 54 13.64 -13.60 -3.88
N ASP A 55 14.67 -14.38 -4.12
CA ASP A 55 14.75 -15.32 -5.24
C ASP A 55 14.31 -16.70 -4.75
N GLU A 56 13.15 -17.18 -5.22
CA GLU A 56 12.59 -18.50 -4.95
C GLU A 56 12.76 -19.39 -6.19
N GLU A 57 12.56 -20.67 -6.07
CA GLU A 57 12.75 -21.64 -7.16
C GLU A 57 11.92 -21.28 -8.41
N SER A 58 10.63 -20.98 -8.23
CA SER A 58 9.69 -20.72 -9.33
C SER A 58 9.45 -19.24 -9.63
N ARG A 59 9.84 -18.33 -8.74
CA ARG A 59 9.54 -16.89 -8.89
C ARG A 59 10.58 -16.01 -8.23
N VAL A 60 10.66 -14.76 -8.67
CA VAL A 60 11.38 -13.69 -7.97
C VAL A 60 10.36 -12.72 -7.39
N ILE A 61 10.57 -12.31 -6.15
CA ILE A 61 9.70 -11.38 -5.44
C ILE A 61 10.49 -10.11 -5.13
N HIS A 62 9.99 -8.97 -5.57
CA HIS A 62 10.53 -7.68 -5.22
C HIS A 62 9.55 -6.90 -4.35
N PHE A 63 10.10 -6.15 -3.40
CA PHE A 63 9.35 -5.23 -2.55
C PHE A 63 9.92 -3.84 -2.66
N VAL A 64 9.04 -2.85 -2.86
CA VAL A 64 9.37 -1.43 -2.93
C VAL A 64 8.35 -0.58 -2.17
N LYS A 65 8.80 0.56 -1.68
CA LYS A 65 7.95 1.51 -0.94
C LYS A 65 7.87 2.85 -1.67
N GLN A 66 6.71 3.45 -1.68
CA GLN A 66 6.47 4.83 -2.12
C GLN A 66 7.10 5.14 -3.50
N ARG A 67 7.92 6.17 -3.58
CA ARG A 67 8.56 6.62 -4.83
C ARG A 67 9.47 5.58 -5.49
N ALA A 68 9.88 4.56 -4.74
CA ALA A 68 10.72 3.50 -5.28
C ALA A 68 9.98 2.65 -6.34
N LEU A 69 8.63 2.56 -6.29
CA LEU A 69 7.86 1.86 -7.32
C LEU A 69 8.08 2.46 -8.73
N ASN A 70 7.97 3.78 -8.87
CA ASN A 70 8.20 4.41 -10.18
C ASN A 70 9.62 4.18 -10.69
N LYS A 71 10.60 4.24 -9.78
CA LYS A 71 11.99 3.99 -10.11
C LYS A 71 12.22 2.55 -10.53
N TYR A 72 11.65 1.59 -9.78
CA TYR A 72 11.70 0.18 -10.07
C TYR A 72 11.10 -0.13 -11.44
N MET A 73 9.88 0.35 -11.70
CA MET A 73 9.19 0.13 -12.97
C MET A 73 9.94 0.74 -14.16
N LYS A 74 10.57 1.90 -13.96
CA LYS A 74 11.40 2.53 -15.00
C LYS A 74 12.68 1.75 -15.28
N GLU A 75 13.34 1.24 -14.23
CA GLU A 75 14.64 0.56 -14.36
C GLU A 75 14.51 -0.85 -14.95
N PHE A 76 13.46 -1.59 -14.54
CA PHE A 76 13.30 -3.00 -14.93
C PHE A 76 12.36 -3.21 -16.12
N TYR A 77 11.41 -2.31 -16.36
CA TYR A 77 10.34 -2.51 -17.35
C TYR A 77 10.13 -1.31 -18.29
N GLU A 78 10.92 -0.25 -18.16
CA GLU A 78 10.78 1.00 -18.96
C GLU A 78 9.39 1.66 -18.81
N LYS A 79 8.68 1.36 -17.69
CA LYS A 79 7.34 1.88 -17.40
C LYS A 79 7.42 3.07 -16.46
N LYS A 80 6.46 3.98 -16.58
CA LYS A 80 6.34 5.16 -15.71
C LYS A 80 5.03 5.10 -14.94
N VAL A 81 5.13 4.95 -13.61
CA VAL A 81 4.00 4.96 -12.70
C VAL A 81 3.99 6.29 -11.95
N TYR A 82 2.87 7.00 -11.99
CA TYR A 82 2.76 8.33 -11.39
C TYR A 82 2.28 8.31 -9.94
N ARG A 83 1.81 7.15 -9.47
CA ARG A 83 1.35 6.96 -8.10
C ARG A 83 2.44 6.35 -7.23
N ASN A 84 2.48 6.79 -5.98
CA ASN A 84 3.41 6.29 -4.97
C ASN A 84 2.60 5.55 -3.89
N PRO A 85 2.37 4.25 -4.03
CA PRO A 85 1.70 3.46 -2.99
C PRO A 85 2.58 3.35 -1.76
N ASP A 86 1.99 3.08 -0.60
CA ASP A 86 2.78 2.87 0.61
C ASP A 86 3.70 1.66 0.47
N GLU A 87 3.20 0.56 -0.11
CA GLU A 87 3.98 -0.65 -0.42
C GLU A 87 3.53 -1.28 -1.75
N ALA A 88 4.48 -1.83 -2.48
CA ALA A 88 4.21 -2.64 -3.68
C ALA A 88 5.10 -3.89 -3.68
N TYR A 89 4.49 -5.00 -4.06
CA TYR A 89 5.12 -6.32 -4.20
C TYR A 89 5.01 -6.75 -5.65
N ILE A 90 6.12 -7.11 -6.26
CA ILE A 90 6.19 -7.51 -7.67
C ILE A 90 6.65 -8.96 -7.70
N PHE A 91 5.83 -9.84 -8.25
CA PHE A 91 6.09 -11.26 -8.40
C PHE A 91 6.34 -11.56 -9.86
N THR A 92 7.50 -12.05 -10.20
CA THR A 92 7.84 -12.48 -11.56
C THR A 92 7.96 -13.99 -11.57
N ASP A 93 7.07 -14.65 -12.28
CA ASP A 93 7.12 -16.11 -12.50
C ASP A 93 8.26 -16.42 -13.47
N LYS A 94 9.17 -17.32 -13.10
CA LYS A 94 10.36 -17.65 -13.88
C LYS A 94 10.08 -18.52 -15.12
N ASN A 95 8.95 -19.21 -15.12
CA ASN A 95 8.59 -20.12 -16.19
C ASN A 95 7.75 -19.42 -17.27
N THR A 96 6.85 -18.52 -16.85
CA THR A 96 5.88 -17.87 -17.73
C THR A 96 6.19 -16.41 -18.00
N GLU A 97 7.16 -15.84 -17.28
CA GLU A 97 7.50 -14.40 -17.29
C GLU A 97 6.32 -13.49 -16.90
N ARG A 98 5.24 -14.06 -16.38
CA ARG A 98 4.09 -13.31 -15.89
C ARG A 98 4.49 -12.46 -14.69
N ILE A 99 3.98 -11.23 -14.66
CA ILE A 99 4.28 -10.27 -13.61
C ILE A 99 2.99 -9.91 -12.88
N ASP A 100 2.93 -10.27 -11.61
CA ASP A 100 1.83 -9.90 -10.72
C ASP A 100 2.28 -8.78 -9.78
N VAL A 101 1.55 -7.66 -9.76
CA VAL A 101 1.84 -6.51 -8.91
C VAL A 101 0.76 -6.39 -7.84
N LYS A 102 1.13 -6.52 -6.58
CA LYS A 102 0.23 -6.33 -5.43
C LYS A 102 0.52 -5.01 -4.75
N ILE A 103 -0.47 -4.15 -4.70
CA ILE A 103 -0.39 -2.81 -4.12
C ILE A 103 -1.07 -2.80 -2.76
N LEU A 104 -0.38 -2.33 -1.74
CA LEU A 104 -0.93 -2.10 -0.41
C LEU A 104 -0.91 -0.61 -0.09
N GLU A 105 -2.08 -0.06 0.15
CA GLU A 105 -2.26 1.33 0.54
C GLU A 105 -2.68 1.42 2.01
N LYS A 106 -1.96 2.18 2.81
CA LYS A 106 -2.22 2.32 4.25
C LYS A 106 -3.04 3.57 4.51
N LYS A 107 -4.10 3.43 5.30
CA LYS A 107 -4.99 4.55 5.65
C LYS A 107 -5.21 4.61 7.14
N THR A 108 -4.87 5.74 7.72
CA THR A 108 -5.18 6.05 9.11
C THR A 108 -5.97 7.33 9.23
N GLN A 109 -6.80 7.40 10.24
CA GLN A 109 -7.56 8.58 10.58
C GLN A 109 -7.93 8.54 12.06
N ASN A 110 -7.91 9.67 12.74
CA ASN A 110 -8.28 9.79 14.16
C ASN A 110 -9.49 10.70 14.37
N LYS A 111 -9.96 11.38 13.32
CA LYS A 111 -11.14 12.25 13.32
C LYS A 111 -11.91 12.02 12.02
N ASN A 112 -13.13 12.57 11.92
CA ASN A 112 -13.88 12.54 10.68
C ASN A 112 -13.17 13.33 9.57
N GLY A 113 -13.09 12.75 8.37
CA GLY A 113 -12.42 13.32 7.19
C GLY A 113 -12.77 12.50 5.95
N SER A 114 -12.08 12.73 4.84
CA SER A 114 -12.39 12.20 3.50
C SER A 114 -11.68 10.88 3.14
N VAL A 115 -11.22 10.10 4.13
CA VAL A 115 -10.54 8.82 3.85
C VAL A 115 -11.50 7.78 3.26
N ASP A 116 -12.78 7.85 3.63
CA ASP A 116 -13.83 7.03 3.06
C ASP A 116 -13.93 7.15 1.53
N ASP A 117 -13.77 8.36 0.98
CA ASP A 117 -13.76 8.57 -0.48
C ASP A 117 -12.57 7.83 -1.13
N LYS A 118 -11.41 7.78 -0.46
CA LYS A 118 -10.25 7.03 -0.95
C LYS A 118 -10.46 5.52 -0.93
N LEU A 119 -11.17 5.00 0.08
CA LEU A 119 -11.51 3.57 0.16
C LEU A 119 -12.51 3.15 -0.92
N CYS A 120 -13.35 4.06 -1.41
CA CYS A 120 -14.23 3.83 -2.55
C CYS A 120 -13.47 3.66 -3.87
N LEU A 121 -12.26 4.23 -3.99
CA LEU A 121 -11.50 4.26 -5.24
C LEU A 121 -10.63 3.00 -5.46
N GLY A 122 -10.69 2.01 -4.58
CA GLY A 122 -9.87 0.79 -4.71
C GLY A 122 -10.04 0.10 -6.07
N HIS A 123 -11.28 -0.03 -6.56
CA HIS A 123 -11.56 -0.62 -7.87
C HIS A 123 -10.97 0.19 -9.03
N HIS A 124 -10.98 1.53 -8.95
CA HIS A 124 -10.38 2.39 -9.95
C HIS A 124 -8.86 2.16 -10.03
N PHE A 125 -8.20 2.06 -8.87
CA PHE A 125 -6.76 1.80 -8.82
C PHE A 125 -6.42 0.41 -9.37
N LYS A 126 -7.18 -0.62 -8.96
CA LYS A 126 -6.95 -2.00 -9.37
C LYS A 126 -7.17 -2.23 -10.86
N PHE A 127 -8.26 -1.71 -11.43
CA PHE A 127 -8.69 -2.08 -12.78
C PHE A 127 -8.45 -1.02 -13.85
N ILE A 128 -8.16 0.22 -13.46
CA ILE A 128 -8.02 1.33 -14.41
C ILE A 128 -6.63 1.96 -14.32
N GLU A 129 -6.30 2.58 -13.18
CA GLU A 129 -5.13 3.44 -13.10
C GLU A 129 -3.79 2.68 -13.18
N TYR A 130 -3.59 1.66 -12.34
CA TYR A 130 -2.35 0.88 -12.39
C TYR A 130 -2.23 0.07 -13.69
N PRO A 131 -3.26 -0.63 -14.20
CA PRO A 131 -3.19 -1.29 -15.50
C PRO A 131 -2.85 -0.34 -16.64
N TYR A 132 -3.39 0.88 -16.63
CA TYR A 132 -3.05 1.90 -17.63
C TYR A 132 -1.56 2.24 -17.65
N TYR A 133 -0.91 2.34 -16.48
CA TYR A 133 0.53 2.62 -16.41
C TYR A 133 1.41 1.42 -16.75
N LEU A 134 0.98 0.23 -16.33
CA LEU A 134 1.78 -0.97 -16.41
C LEU A 134 1.62 -1.71 -17.75
N GLY A 135 0.42 -1.72 -18.33
CA GLY A 135 0.10 -2.42 -19.58
C GLY A 135 -0.28 -3.88 -19.36
N GLU A 136 -0.58 -4.58 -20.45
CA GLU A 136 -1.26 -5.89 -20.47
C GLU A 136 -0.43 -7.06 -19.88
N ASN A 137 0.91 -6.94 -19.84
CA ASN A 137 1.78 -7.99 -19.30
C ASN A 137 1.78 -8.05 -17.77
N PHE A 138 1.05 -7.15 -17.11
CA PHE A 138 0.97 -7.07 -15.66
C PHE A 138 -0.44 -7.37 -15.18
N THR A 139 -0.54 -8.18 -14.15
CA THR A 139 -1.78 -8.24 -13.36
C THR A 139 -1.63 -7.38 -12.12
N VAL A 140 -2.72 -6.78 -11.69
CA VAL A 140 -2.73 -5.88 -10.53
C VAL A 140 -3.72 -6.36 -9.49
N ASP A 141 -3.22 -6.58 -8.28
CA ASP A 141 -4.03 -6.72 -7.08
C ASP A 141 -3.85 -5.49 -6.19
N TYR A 142 -4.91 -5.14 -5.48
CA TYR A 142 -4.94 -3.94 -4.65
C TYR A 142 -5.60 -4.24 -3.31
N ALA A 143 -5.02 -3.72 -2.24
CA ALA A 143 -5.53 -3.88 -0.89
C ALA A 143 -5.37 -2.59 -0.08
N PHE A 144 -6.17 -2.48 0.97
CA PHE A 144 -6.00 -1.44 1.99
C PHE A 144 -5.56 -2.05 3.33
N ALA A 145 -4.72 -1.32 4.07
CA ALA A 145 -4.52 -1.51 5.50
C ALA A 145 -5.07 -0.29 6.24
N ILE A 146 -5.99 -0.49 7.17
CA ILE A 146 -6.66 0.60 7.88
C ILE A 146 -6.48 0.50 9.39
N SER A 147 -6.45 1.68 10.07
CA SER A 147 -6.35 1.78 11.53
C SER A 147 -7.66 1.40 12.22
N ASP A 148 -7.60 1.13 13.53
CA ASP A 148 -8.77 0.79 14.36
C ASP A 148 -9.90 1.82 14.30
N PHE A 149 -9.56 3.10 14.23
CA PHE A 149 -10.60 4.13 14.07
C PHE A 149 -11.39 3.95 12.77
N LEU A 150 -10.71 3.64 11.67
CA LEU A 150 -11.35 3.37 10.39
C LEU A 150 -12.03 2.00 10.37
N LYS A 151 -11.45 0.98 11.02
CA LYS A 151 -12.06 -0.34 11.19
C LYS A 151 -13.44 -0.22 11.81
N ASN A 152 -13.59 0.48 12.95
CA ASN A 152 -14.86 0.67 13.63
C ASN A 152 -15.94 1.30 12.74
N LYS A 153 -15.54 2.18 11.83
CA LYS A 153 -16.43 2.73 10.79
C LYS A 153 -16.70 1.72 9.68
N TYR A 154 -15.66 1.09 9.17
CA TYR A 154 -15.72 0.17 8.06
C TYR A 154 -16.65 -1.02 8.32
N ILE A 155 -16.63 -1.57 9.55
CA ILE A 155 -17.51 -2.67 9.95
C ILE A 155 -18.91 -2.23 10.36
N SER A 156 -19.19 -0.92 10.47
CA SER A 156 -20.49 -0.41 10.92
C SER A 156 -21.59 -0.64 9.88
N ASP A 157 -22.84 -0.65 10.37
CA ASP A 157 -24.04 -0.81 9.53
C ASP A 157 -24.50 0.45 8.81
N ARG A 158 -23.73 1.53 8.88
CA ARG A 158 -24.05 2.79 8.19
C ARG A 158 -24.07 2.58 6.68
N PRO A 159 -25.08 3.09 5.96
CA PRO A 159 -25.25 2.82 4.52
C PRO A 159 -24.00 3.08 3.67
N LYS A 160 -23.30 4.19 3.91
CA LYS A 160 -22.05 4.54 3.20
C LYS A 160 -20.98 3.46 3.39
N TRP A 161 -20.77 2.97 4.60
CA TRP A 161 -19.73 1.99 4.90
C TRP A 161 -20.10 0.59 4.40
N LYS A 162 -21.39 0.23 4.43
CA LYS A 162 -21.88 -0.98 3.74
C LYS A 162 -21.60 -0.93 2.24
N LEU A 163 -21.87 0.21 1.60
CA LEU A 163 -21.56 0.39 0.18
C LEU A 163 -20.08 0.20 -0.12
N ILE A 164 -19.20 0.83 0.69
CA ILE A 164 -17.74 0.71 0.52
C ILE A 164 -17.29 -0.75 0.66
N ARG A 165 -17.74 -1.46 1.71
CA ARG A 165 -17.44 -2.89 1.90
C ARG A 165 -17.90 -3.71 0.70
N ASN A 166 -19.17 -3.61 0.34
CA ASN A 166 -19.74 -4.38 -0.76
C ASN A 166 -18.99 -4.13 -2.06
N THR A 167 -18.56 -2.88 -2.32
CA THR A 167 -17.79 -2.53 -3.52
C THR A 167 -16.40 -3.19 -3.47
N ASN A 168 -15.71 -3.12 -2.34
CA ASN A 168 -14.40 -3.72 -2.19
C ASN A 168 -14.47 -5.25 -2.28
N ASP A 169 -15.42 -5.87 -1.59
CA ASP A 169 -15.62 -7.33 -1.60
C ASP A 169 -15.94 -7.84 -3.01
N LYS A 170 -16.88 -7.17 -3.71
CA LYS A 170 -17.24 -7.51 -5.09
C LYS A 170 -16.07 -7.44 -6.08
N ASN A 171 -15.11 -6.55 -5.80
CA ASN A 171 -13.95 -6.34 -6.65
C ASN A 171 -12.68 -7.07 -6.15
N ASN A 172 -12.81 -7.96 -5.16
CA ASN A 172 -11.68 -8.67 -4.54
C ASN A 172 -10.57 -7.69 -4.11
N ILE A 173 -10.95 -6.67 -3.34
CA ILE A 173 -10.05 -5.69 -2.73
C ILE A 173 -10.08 -5.88 -1.22
N PRO A 174 -9.17 -6.69 -0.65
CA PRO A 174 -9.16 -6.94 0.79
C PRO A 174 -8.82 -5.66 1.57
N VAL A 175 -9.43 -5.57 2.76
CA VAL A 175 -9.17 -4.50 3.72
C VAL A 175 -8.66 -5.13 5.00
N PHE A 176 -7.38 -4.93 5.28
CA PHE A 176 -6.71 -5.42 6.48
C PHE A 176 -6.81 -4.42 7.61
N PHE A 177 -6.90 -4.91 8.83
CA PHE A 177 -6.91 -4.08 10.04
C PHE A 177 -5.52 -4.08 10.65
N GLY A 178 -4.78 -3.00 10.43
CA GLY A 178 -3.35 -2.92 10.74
C GLY A 178 -3.01 -2.90 12.23
N ASP A 179 -4.00 -2.71 13.10
CA ASP A 179 -3.84 -2.75 14.56
C ASP A 179 -4.14 -4.15 15.16
N GLU A 180 -4.64 -5.10 14.37
CA GLU A 180 -4.89 -6.48 14.83
C GLU A 180 -3.61 -7.31 14.85
N GLU A 181 -3.51 -8.23 15.82
CA GLU A 181 -2.41 -9.21 15.88
C GLU A 181 -2.34 -10.10 14.64
N SER A 182 -3.49 -10.41 14.03
CA SER A 182 -3.60 -11.21 12.82
C SER A 182 -3.23 -10.47 11.53
N TYR A 183 -2.91 -9.17 11.59
CA TYR A 183 -2.65 -8.34 10.42
C TYR A 183 -1.61 -8.95 9.48
N PHE A 184 -0.44 -9.26 10.01
CA PHE A 184 0.66 -9.78 9.19
C PHE A 184 0.39 -11.18 8.65
N THR A 185 -0.29 -12.04 9.41
CA THR A 185 -0.68 -13.38 8.95
C THR A 185 -1.67 -13.29 7.78
N LYS A 186 -2.67 -12.42 7.87
CA LYS A 186 -3.63 -12.20 6.79
C LYS A 186 -2.96 -11.58 5.56
N LEU A 187 -2.04 -10.65 5.77
CA LEU A 187 -1.27 -10.03 4.70
C LEU A 187 -0.37 -11.05 4.00
N ASP A 188 0.32 -11.92 4.74
CA ASP A 188 1.14 -13.00 4.16
C ASP A 188 0.30 -13.97 3.32
N THR A 189 -0.88 -14.34 3.81
CA THR A 189 -1.81 -15.17 3.05
C THR A 189 -2.19 -14.51 1.72
N TRP A 190 -2.50 -13.22 1.73
CA TRP A 190 -2.82 -12.47 0.50
C TRP A 190 -1.62 -12.33 -0.42
N LEU A 191 -0.42 -12.12 0.13
CA LEU A 191 0.82 -12.03 -0.62
C LEU A 191 1.31 -13.42 -1.10
N ASN A 192 0.82 -14.49 -0.51
CA ASN A 192 1.34 -15.84 -0.71
C ASN A 192 2.84 -15.96 -0.34
N LEU A 193 3.19 -15.49 0.89
CA LEU A 193 4.54 -15.45 1.46
C LEU A 193 4.74 -16.46 2.60
#